data_09f06d0abdd36f2de071b1589112b5eb
#
_entry.id   09f06d0abdd36f2de071b1589112b5eb
#
_cell.length_a   1.000
_cell.length_b   1.000
_cell.length_c   1.000
_cell.angle_alpha   90.00
_cell.angle_beta   90.00
_cell.angle_gamma   90.00
#
_symmetry.space_group_name_H-M   'P 1'
#
loop_
_entity.id
_entity.type
_entity.pdbx_description
1 polymer ?
#
loop_
_entity_poly.entity_id
_entity_poly.type
_entity_poly.pdbx_seq_one_letter_code
_entity_poly.pdbx_strand_id
1 'polypeptide(L)'
;MFPLTTKKGSDVKTSSSISIIVAVAASALLLAGCSSSGTGTGAATSSASTRACVILPDTASSPRWESLDRPALTKAFTDAGFTADVQNAQGDTTKYATIAQQELTKGCGVMVLVDLNGAALAVTQKAQKQGIPVIAYDRPITDGGTPPKMVADYYVSFDNTKVGALEGQMIVDGLKAAGKDPATAKVVYMGGDPADGNALLFHDGAVAVMSAAGIKPAAEPTGVWDGAKSATNFEQALTSLGGKVDAVWVANDTNAAGVITILDKNGLTVPVSGQDASVAGLQNVLLGKQTGTVYKQVSLEAKAASDLAIQLLKGQKPSVSTSLYGKPFIAVTPVAVGPAQVETVVTNGDAKASDICTAAVAAACAKYGVK
;
A
#
# COMPACT_ATOMS: atom_id res chain seq x y z
N MET A 1 55.77 6.88 17.47
CA MET A 1 57.11 6.25 17.52
C MET A 1 56.92 4.83 17.06
N PHE A 2 57.29 4.58 15.83
CA PHE A 2 57.76 3.41 15.07
C PHE A 2 57.27 1.98 15.35
N PRO A 3 57.34 1.07 14.36
CA PRO A 3 57.44 1.24 12.89
C PRO A 3 56.56 0.31 12.04
N LEU A 4 56.55 0.64 10.77
CA LEU A 4 56.21 -0.15 9.58
C LEU A 4 57.10 -1.42 9.44
N THR A 5 56.53 -2.52 8.93
CA THR A 5 57.28 -3.54 8.20
C THR A 5 56.59 -3.95 6.92
N THR A 6 57.27 -3.73 5.84
CA THR A 6 57.06 -4.24 4.45
C THR A 6 57.77 -5.59 4.26
N LYS A 7 57.16 -6.51 3.46
CA LYS A 7 57.86 -7.54 2.65
C LYS A 7 56.95 -7.91 1.46
N LYS A 8 57.28 -7.54 0.23
CA LYS A 8 58.01 -8.22 -0.87
C LYS A 8 57.58 -9.71 -0.99
N GLY A 9 56.93 -10.18 -2.00
CA GLY A 9 57.16 -10.20 -3.43
C GLY A 9 57.81 -11.52 -3.85
N SER A 10 57.17 -12.34 -4.68
CA SER A 10 57.87 -13.31 -5.53
C SER A 10 57.00 -13.67 -6.75
N ASP A 11 57.53 -13.34 -7.90
CA ASP A 11 57.14 -13.86 -9.22
C ASP A 11 57.43 -15.35 -9.33
N VAL A 12 56.79 -16.06 -10.23
CA VAL A 12 57.38 -17.05 -11.14
C VAL A 12 56.34 -17.61 -12.14
N LYS A 13 56.55 -17.28 -13.42
CA LYS A 13 56.66 -18.05 -14.69
C LYS A 13 55.48 -18.84 -15.27
N THR A 14 55.02 -18.36 -16.38
CA THR A 14 54.91 -18.92 -17.79
C THR A 14 55.15 -20.40 -18.05
N SER A 15 54.26 -20.99 -18.84
CA SER A 15 54.45 -21.86 -20.02
C SER A 15 53.15 -22.65 -20.26
N SER A 16 52.64 -23.02 -21.39
CA SER A 16 53.04 -23.06 -22.79
C SER A 16 51.81 -23.58 -23.56
N SER A 17 51.74 -23.16 -24.77
CA SER A 17 50.81 -23.50 -25.83
C SER A 17 50.75 -24.98 -26.15
N ILE A 18 49.56 -25.50 -26.51
CA ILE A 18 49.40 -26.61 -27.49
C ILE A 18 48.24 -26.28 -28.40
N SER A 19 48.57 -26.01 -29.67
CA SER A 19 47.67 -25.95 -30.81
C SER A 19 47.43 -27.39 -31.33
N ILE A 20 46.20 -27.78 -31.59
CA ILE A 20 45.88 -28.92 -32.45
C ILE A 20 44.93 -28.43 -33.53
N ILE A 21 45.50 -28.38 -34.73
CA ILE A 21 44.80 -28.25 -36.03
C ILE A 21 44.39 -29.66 -36.45
N VAL A 22 43.13 -29.92 -36.80
CA VAL A 22 42.75 -30.98 -37.72
C VAL A 22 41.68 -30.49 -38.68
N ALA A 23 41.91 -30.80 -39.93
CA ALA A 23 41.35 -30.28 -41.14
C ALA A 23 40.00 -30.97 -41.56
N VAL A 24 39.22 -30.18 -42.24
CA VAL A 24 38.51 -30.37 -43.54
C VAL A 24 37.89 -31.74 -43.86
N ALA A 25 36.59 -31.74 -44.07
CA ALA A 25 35.97 -32.42 -45.20
C ALA A 25 34.73 -31.67 -45.67
N ALA A 26 34.78 -31.14 -46.85
CA ALA A 26 33.69 -30.55 -47.61
C ALA A 26 32.85 -31.68 -48.24
N SER A 27 31.51 -31.50 -48.22
CA SER A 27 30.62 -32.18 -49.16
C SER A 27 29.56 -31.20 -49.59
N ALA A 28 29.70 -30.69 -50.79
CA ALA A 28 28.70 -29.91 -51.51
C ALA A 28 27.61 -30.83 -52.06
N LEU A 29 26.36 -30.48 -51.85
CA LEU A 29 25.22 -30.95 -52.68
C LEU A 29 24.36 -29.76 -53.00
N LEU A 30 24.41 -29.37 -54.24
CA LEU A 30 23.56 -28.42 -54.94
C LEU A 30 22.18 -29.08 -55.17
N LEU A 31 21.13 -28.38 -54.77
CA LEU A 31 19.81 -28.51 -55.43
C LEU A 31 19.15 -27.13 -55.46
N ALA A 32 18.99 -26.67 -56.67
CA ALA A 32 18.28 -25.48 -57.07
C ALA A 32 16.76 -25.63 -56.87
N GLY A 33 16.10 -24.58 -56.43
CA GLY A 33 14.64 -24.56 -56.37
C GLY A 33 14.08 -23.16 -56.04
N CYS A 34 13.83 -22.39 -57.10
CA CYS A 34 12.82 -21.36 -57.26
C CYS A 34 12.66 -20.19 -56.25
N SER A 35 13.08 -19.04 -56.73
CA SER A 35 12.67 -17.71 -56.34
C SER A 35 11.13 -17.54 -56.20
N SER A 36 10.68 -17.03 -55.06
CA SER A 36 9.56 -16.11 -54.99
C SER A 36 9.92 -15.02 -54.02
N SER A 37 10.16 -13.86 -54.57
CA SER A 37 10.34 -12.58 -53.84
C SER A 37 9.04 -12.22 -53.12
N GLY A 38 8.99 -12.54 -51.83
CA GLY A 38 8.02 -12.00 -50.89
C GLY A 38 8.77 -11.20 -49.84
N THR A 39 8.87 -9.91 -50.01
CA THR A 39 9.26 -8.97 -48.95
C THR A 39 8.17 -8.97 -47.88
N GLY A 40 8.17 -10.02 -47.06
CA GLY A 40 7.43 -10.05 -45.81
C GLY A 40 8.36 -9.48 -44.75
N THR A 41 8.27 -8.19 -44.47
CA THR A 41 8.67 -7.62 -43.20
C THR A 41 7.83 -8.32 -42.13
N GLY A 42 8.32 -9.46 -41.65
CA GLY A 42 7.82 -10.09 -40.43
C GLY A 42 8.07 -9.11 -39.29
N ALA A 43 7.10 -8.24 -39.01
CA ALA A 43 7.02 -7.62 -37.72
C ALA A 43 7.02 -8.79 -36.72
N ALA A 44 8.10 -8.92 -35.97
CA ALA A 44 8.11 -9.80 -34.81
C ALA A 44 6.98 -9.29 -33.92
N THR A 45 5.84 -9.97 -33.94
CA THR A 45 4.81 -9.84 -32.93
C THR A 45 5.46 -10.32 -31.66
N SER A 46 6.01 -9.37 -30.87
CA SER A 46 6.37 -9.64 -29.49
C SER A 46 5.10 -10.18 -28.84
N SER A 47 5.10 -11.46 -28.49
CA SER A 47 3.99 -12.02 -27.71
C SER A 47 3.83 -11.12 -26.49
N ALA A 48 2.65 -10.52 -26.33
CA ALA A 48 2.36 -9.67 -25.18
C ALA A 48 2.71 -10.47 -23.91
N SER A 49 3.47 -9.85 -23.01
CA SER A 49 3.82 -10.51 -21.76
C SER A 49 2.56 -10.84 -20.97
N THR A 50 2.47 -12.07 -20.47
CA THR A 50 1.34 -12.55 -19.65
C THR A 50 1.58 -12.34 -18.16
N ARG A 51 2.60 -11.55 -17.79
CA ARG A 51 3.02 -11.34 -16.41
C ARG A 51 2.45 -10.03 -15.83
N ALA A 52 1.72 -10.14 -14.72
CA ALA A 52 1.37 -9.03 -13.86
C ALA A 52 2.42 -8.90 -12.75
N CYS A 53 3.11 -7.77 -12.68
CA CYS A 53 4.12 -7.49 -11.68
C CYS A 53 3.53 -6.54 -10.63
N VAL A 54 3.52 -6.97 -9.37
CA VAL A 54 2.97 -6.21 -8.25
C VAL A 54 4.06 -5.93 -7.24
N ILE A 55 4.16 -4.68 -6.77
CA ILE A 55 5.08 -4.32 -5.68
C ILE A 55 4.28 -3.69 -4.55
N LEU A 56 4.23 -4.42 -3.42
CA LEU A 56 3.66 -3.98 -2.16
C LEU A 56 4.71 -3.23 -1.33
N PRO A 57 4.30 -2.29 -0.45
CA PRO A 57 5.24 -1.35 0.16
C PRO A 57 6.01 -1.98 1.33
N ASP A 58 5.30 -2.54 2.31
CA ASP A 58 5.86 -2.98 3.58
C ASP A 58 4.92 -3.95 4.33
N THR A 59 5.18 -4.20 5.61
CA THR A 59 4.32 -4.94 6.52
C THR A 59 4.00 -4.15 7.80
N ALA A 60 4.65 -2.99 7.98
CA ALA A 60 4.56 -2.20 9.20
C ALA A 60 3.41 -1.17 9.16
N SER A 61 3.13 -0.60 7.97
CA SER A 61 2.08 0.40 7.81
C SER A 61 0.68 -0.18 7.98
N SER A 62 0.45 -1.39 7.47
CA SER A 62 -0.79 -2.14 7.66
C SER A 62 -0.57 -3.64 7.39
N PRO A 63 -1.16 -4.54 8.18
CA PRO A 63 -1.06 -5.99 7.95
C PRO A 63 -1.78 -6.45 6.66
N ARG A 64 -2.69 -5.63 6.10
CA ARG A 64 -3.49 -5.98 4.91
C ARG A 64 -2.65 -6.39 3.71
N TRP A 65 -1.47 -5.77 3.53
CA TRP A 65 -0.60 -6.00 2.37
C TRP A 65 -0.28 -7.47 2.14
N GLU A 66 0.03 -8.22 3.20
CA GLU A 66 0.34 -9.65 3.13
C GLU A 66 -0.88 -10.53 3.37
N SER A 67 -1.81 -10.11 4.27
CA SER A 67 -2.93 -10.97 4.67
C SER A 67 -4.12 -10.91 3.71
N LEU A 68 -4.30 -9.81 2.98
CA LEU A 68 -5.45 -9.58 2.10
C LEU A 68 -5.05 -9.24 0.66
N ASP A 69 -4.23 -8.21 0.44
CA ASP A 69 -3.89 -7.71 -0.90
C ASP A 69 -3.12 -8.76 -1.72
N ARG A 70 -2.04 -9.33 -1.16
CA ARG A 70 -1.24 -10.35 -1.85
C ARG A 70 -2.08 -11.54 -2.29
N PRO A 71 -2.84 -12.23 -1.43
CA PRO A 71 -3.63 -13.39 -1.86
C PRO A 71 -4.73 -13.02 -2.85
N ALA A 72 -5.40 -11.86 -2.68
CA ALA A 72 -6.47 -11.43 -3.58
C ALA A 72 -5.94 -11.14 -4.98
N LEU A 73 -4.88 -10.35 -5.12
CA LEU A 73 -4.25 -10.02 -6.41
C LEU A 73 -3.67 -11.28 -7.07
N THR A 74 -2.94 -12.13 -6.30
CA THR A 74 -2.38 -13.37 -6.83
C THR A 74 -3.47 -14.27 -7.40
N LYS A 75 -4.55 -14.46 -6.63
CA LYS A 75 -5.68 -15.31 -7.06
C LYS A 75 -6.35 -14.73 -8.31
N ALA A 76 -6.62 -13.43 -8.36
CA ALA A 76 -7.31 -12.83 -9.49
C ALA A 76 -6.54 -12.99 -10.81
N PHE A 77 -5.22 -12.80 -10.80
CA PHE A 77 -4.39 -12.97 -11.99
C PHE A 77 -4.28 -14.45 -12.40
N THR A 78 -4.06 -15.36 -11.44
CA THR A 78 -3.92 -16.80 -11.74
C THR A 78 -5.22 -17.41 -12.26
N ASP A 79 -6.37 -17.04 -11.69
CA ASP A 79 -7.69 -17.47 -12.15
C ASP A 79 -7.97 -16.99 -13.59
N ALA A 80 -7.43 -15.84 -13.98
CA ALA A 80 -7.55 -15.29 -15.33
C ALA A 80 -6.50 -15.85 -16.32
N GLY A 81 -5.62 -16.77 -15.87
CA GLY A 81 -4.60 -17.44 -16.71
C GLY A 81 -3.33 -16.61 -16.89
N PHE A 82 -3.09 -15.61 -16.05
CA PHE A 82 -1.88 -14.78 -16.07
C PHE A 82 -0.90 -15.16 -14.95
N THR A 83 0.38 -14.90 -15.17
CA THR A 83 1.40 -15.04 -14.12
C THR A 83 1.32 -13.84 -13.16
N ALA A 84 1.11 -14.10 -11.88
CA ALA A 84 1.20 -13.10 -10.82
C ALA A 84 2.59 -13.16 -10.18
N ASP A 85 3.36 -12.06 -10.25
CA ASP A 85 4.61 -11.88 -9.51
C ASP A 85 4.39 -10.76 -8.48
N VAL A 86 4.08 -11.14 -7.24
CA VAL A 86 3.75 -10.20 -6.17
C VAL A 86 4.91 -10.14 -5.18
N GLN A 87 5.61 -9.02 -5.14
CA GLN A 87 6.76 -8.76 -4.30
C GLN A 87 6.42 -7.75 -3.21
N ASN A 88 7.25 -7.67 -2.16
CA ASN A 88 7.12 -6.67 -1.10
C ASN A 88 8.48 -6.05 -0.79
N ALA A 89 8.53 -4.73 -0.79
CA ALA A 89 9.74 -3.95 -0.55
C ALA A 89 10.17 -3.94 0.91
N GLN A 90 9.31 -4.33 1.84
CA GLN A 90 9.59 -4.39 3.28
C GLN A 90 9.99 -3.02 3.87
N GLY A 91 9.42 -1.94 3.36
CA GLY A 91 9.71 -0.58 3.82
C GLY A 91 11.03 0.01 3.33
N ASP A 92 11.75 -0.70 2.45
CA ASP A 92 13.06 -0.27 1.92
C ASP A 92 12.93 0.21 0.48
N THR A 93 13.13 1.51 0.24
CA THR A 93 13.05 2.13 -1.09
C THR A 93 14.13 1.62 -2.06
N THR A 94 15.31 1.22 -1.56
CA THR A 94 16.37 0.62 -2.37
C THR A 94 15.98 -0.78 -2.83
N LYS A 95 15.39 -1.57 -1.93
CA LYS A 95 14.82 -2.88 -2.25
C LYS A 95 13.67 -2.74 -3.26
N TYR A 96 12.82 -1.72 -3.09
CA TYR A 96 11.74 -1.42 -4.05
C TYR A 96 12.30 -1.23 -5.46
N ALA A 97 13.31 -0.38 -5.62
CA ALA A 97 13.96 -0.12 -6.91
C ALA A 97 14.63 -1.38 -7.49
N THR A 98 15.24 -2.21 -6.64
CA THR A 98 15.88 -3.48 -7.03
C THR A 98 14.84 -4.47 -7.54
N ILE A 99 13.74 -4.67 -6.81
CA ILE A 99 12.62 -5.53 -7.23
C ILE A 99 12.07 -5.03 -8.57
N ALA A 100 11.79 -3.74 -8.68
CA ALA A 100 11.26 -3.16 -9.91
C ALA A 100 12.16 -3.40 -11.13
N GLN A 101 13.48 -3.26 -10.96
CA GLN A 101 14.45 -3.55 -12.03
C GLN A 101 14.43 -5.01 -12.43
N GLN A 102 14.33 -5.93 -11.45
CA GLN A 102 14.24 -7.37 -11.72
C GLN A 102 12.95 -7.71 -12.47
N GLU A 103 11.82 -7.16 -12.03
CA GLU A 103 10.53 -7.40 -12.68
C GLU A 103 10.47 -6.88 -14.12
N LEU A 104 10.98 -5.66 -14.34
CA LEU A 104 11.11 -5.11 -15.71
C LEU A 104 12.00 -5.98 -16.60
N THR A 105 13.08 -6.54 -16.05
CA THR A 105 14.01 -7.43 -16.79
C THR A 105 13.36 -8.78 -17.10
N LYS A 106 12.54 -9.32 -16.19
CA LYS A 106 11.77 -10.56 -16.41
C LYS A 106 10.66 -10.40 -17.46
N GLY A 107 10.26 -9.14 -17.75
CA GLY A 107 9.21 -8.80 -18.70
C GLY A 107 7.82 -8.77 -18.08
N CYS A 108 7.41 -7.59 -17.61
CA CYS A 108 6.04 -7.30 -17.18
C CYS A 108 5.16 -6.94 -18.37
N GLY A 109 3.90 -7.37 -18.37
CA GLY A 109 2.86 -6.86 -19.29
C GLY A 109 2.08 -5.71 -18.66
N VAL A 110 2.04 -5.63 -17.34
CA VAL A 110 1.47 -4.54 -16.54
C VAL A 110 2.20 -4.47 -15.21
N MET A 111 2.35 -3.28 -14.67
CA MET A 111 2.82 -3.09 -13.28
C MET A 111 1.70 -2.53 -12.42
N VAL A 112 1.51 -3.12 -11.23
CA VAL A 112 0.59 -2.66 -10.18
C VAL A 112 1.45 -2.26 -8.99
N LEU A 113 1.54 -0.98 -8.70
CA LEU A 113 2.52 -0.42 -7.79
C LEU A 113 1.85 0.33 -6.64
N VAL A 114 2.22 -0.01 -5.41
CA VAL A 114 1.93 0.82 -4.24
C VAL A 114 3.12 1.73 -4.01
N ASP A 115 2.93 3.04 -3.97
CA ASP A 115 4.06 3.95 -3.72
C ASP A 115 4.65 3.74 -2.30
N LEU A 116 5.97 3.81 -2.24
CA LEU A 116 6.73 3.79 -0.99
C LEU A 116 7.66 5.01 -0.98
N ASN A 117 7.22 6.08 -0.35
CA ASN A 117 8.02 7.30 -0.17
C ASN A 117 8.61 7.84 -1.48
N GLY A 118 7.81 7.83 -2.56
CA GLY A 118 8.20 8.32 -3.88
C GLY A 118 9.02 7.32 -4.71
N ALA A 119 9.32 6.13 -4.21
CA ALA A 119 10.15 5.14 -4.94
C ALA A 119 9.49 4.64 -6.23
N ALA A 120 8.15 4.63 -6.30
CA ALA A 120 7.42 4.18 -7.46
C ALA A 120 7.50 5.14 -8.65
N LEU A 121 7.80 6.42 -8.44
CA LEU A 121 7.86 7.44 -9.50
C LEU A 121 8.84 7.08 -10.62
N ALA A 122 10.10 6.83 -10.27
CA ALA A 122 11.14 6.49 -11.24
C ALA A 122 10.85 5.15 -11.95
N VAL A 123 10.28 4.19 -11.22
CA VAL A 123 9.86 2.89 -11.75
C VAL A 123 8.76 3.07 -12.79
N THR A 124 7.74 3.86 -12.47
CA THR A 124 6.62 4.18 -13.38
C THR A 124 7.12 4.79 -14.69
N GLN A 125 7.98 5.81 -14.61
CA GLN A 125 8.56 6.46 -15.79
C GLN A 125 9.38 5.48 -16.64
N LYS A 126 10.09 4.54 -16.00
CA LYS A 126 10.88 3.53 -16.70
C LYS A 126 10.01 2.48 -17.37
N ALA A 127 8.96 2.01 -16.71
CA ALA A 127 7.97 1.08 -17.26
C ALA A 127 7.27 1.68 -18.49
N GLN A 128 6.80 2.92 -18.38
CA GLN A 128 6.12 3.64 -19.46
C GLN A 128 7.01 3.84 -20.69
N LYS A 129 8.33 4.12 -20.52
CA LYS A 129 9.30 4.18 -21.64
C LYS A 129 9.46 2.84 -22.36
N GLN A 130 9.13 1.72 -21.71
CA GLN A 130 9.13 0.39 -22.30
C GLN A 130 7.74 -0.01 -22.84
N GLY A 131 6.76 0.88 -22.81
CA GLY A 131 5.38 0.61 -23.23
C GLY A 131 4.60 -0.26 -22.24
N ILE A 132 5.06 -0.40 -21.01
CA ILE A 132 4.41 -1.18 -19.96
C ILE A 132 3.46 -0.25 -19.18
N PRO A 133 2.15 -0.50 -19.19
CA PRO A 133 1.19 0.31 -18.44
C PRO A 133 1.37 0.12 -16.93
N VAL A 134 1.15 1.21 -16.18
CA VAL A 134 1.31 1.25 -14.72
C VAL A 134 -0.01 1.66 -14.07
N ILE A 135 -0.44 0.87 -13.10
CA ILE A 135 -1.56 1.15 -12.20
C ILE A 135 -0.98 1.53 -10.84
N ALA A 136 -1.23 2.75 -10.37
CA ALA A 136 -1.06 3.09 -8.97
C ALA A 136 -2.15 2.37 -8.18
N TYR A 137 -1.77 1.56 -7.21
CA TYR A 137 -2.65 0.76 -6.38
C TYR A 137 -2.61 1.27 -4.95
N ASP A 138 -3.75 1.59 -4.39
CA ASP A 138 -3.95 2.18 -3.06
C ASP A 138 -3.28 3.58 -2.93
N ARG A 139 -1.97 3.69 -3.02
CA ARG A 139 -1.22 4.94 -2.89
C ARG A 139 -0.96 5.60 -4.24
N PRO A 140 -1.21 6.92 -4.37
CA PRO A 140 -1.02 7.63 -5.63
C PRO A 140 0.46 7.79 -5.97
N ILE A 141 0.82 7.62 -7.24
CA ILE A 141 2.17 7.88 -7.76
C ILE A 141 2.14 9.22 -8.47
N THR A 142 2.57 10.27 -7.80
CA THR A 142 2.51 11.65 -8.31
C THR A 142 3.89 12.22 -8.59
N ASP A 143 3.91 13.39 -9.26
CA ASP A 143 5.13 14.15 -9.53
C ASP A 143 5.65 14.97 -8.34
N GLY A 144 4.96 14.91 -7.19
CA GLY A 144 5.28 15.69 -5.99
C GLY A 144 5.01 17.19 -6.12
N GLY A 145 4.34 17.63 -7.16
CA GLY A 145 3.99 19.05 -7.38
C GLY A 145 2.83 19.53 -6.50
N THR A 146 2.57 20.84 -6.54
CA THR A 146 1.43 21.45 -5.85
C THR A 146 0.64 22.31 -6.86
N PRO A 147 -0.53 21.88 -7.31
CA PRO A 147 -1.19 20.60 -7.00
C PRO A 147 -0.46 19.40 -7.61
N PRO A 148 -0.56 18.20 -7.02
CA PRO A 148 0.08 17.01 -7.53
C PRO A 148 -0.56 16.53 -8.83
N LYS A 149 0.25 15.91 -9.72
CA LYS A 149 -0.23 15.25 -10.94
C LYS A 149 0.10 13.77 -10.90
N MET A 150 -0.86 12.93 -11.23
CA MET A 150 -0.66 11.50 -11.33
C MET A 150 0.30 11.17 -12.48
N VAL A 151 1.33 10.37 -12.22
CA VAL A 151 2.29 9.89 -13.22
C VAL A 151 1.88 8.51 -13.74
N ALA A 152 1.32 7.65 -12.91
CA ALA A 152 0.79 6.37 -13.35
C ALA A 152 -0.34 6.55 -14.39
N ASP A 153 -0.55 5.54 -15.24
CA ASP A 153 -1.56 5.61 -16.30
C ASP A 153 -2.99 5.52 -15.75
N TYR A 154 -3.15 4.76 -14.66
CA TYR A 154 -4.40 4.57 -13.92
C TYR A 154 -4.14 4.62 -12.42
N TYR A 155 -5.18 4.98 -11.67
CA TYR A 155 -5.17 4.92 -10.22
C TYR A 155 -6.38 4.13 -9.73
N VAL A 156 -6.16 3.17 -8.82
CA VAL A 156 -7.19 2.41 -8.14
C VAL A 156 -6.96 2.52 -6.64
N SER A 157 -7.93 3.03 -5.93
CA SER A 157 -7.86 3.22 -4.47
C SER A 157 -9.26 3.40 -3.88
N PHE A 158 -9.32 3.73 -2.62
CA PHE A 158 -10.55 4.18 -1.97
C PHE A 158 -10.78 5.69 -2.19
N ASP A 159 -11.99 6.14 -1.90
CA ASP A 159 -12.25 7.58 -1.72
C ASP A 159 -11.61 8.04 -0.39
N ASN A 160 -10.34 8.42 -0.46
CA ASN A 160 -9.52 8.70 0.71
C ASN A 160 -9.93 9.99 1.45
N THR A 161 -10.51 10.97 0.75
CA THR A 161 -11.11 12.14 1.40
C THR A 161 -12.33 11.71 2.23
N LYS A 162 -13.14 10.78 1.72
CA LYS A 162 -14.27 10.21 2.46
C LYS A 162 -13.80 9.35 3.64
N VAL A 163 -12.68 8.63 3.51
CA VAL A 163 -12.08 7.90 4.64
C VAL A 163 -11.83 8.87 5.80
N GLY A 164 -11.08 9.94 5.56
CA GLY A 164 -10.81 10.94 6.58
C GLY A 164 -12.07 11.60 7.14
N ALA A 165 -13.04 11.91 6.27
CA ALA A 165 -14.31 12.49 6.73
C ALA A 165 -15.07 11.54 7.69
N LEU A 166 -15.06 10.23 7.43
CA LEU A 166 -15.66 9.24 8.33
C LEU A 166 -14.91 9.15 9.66
N GLU A 167 -13.58 9.20 9.65
CA GLU A 167 -12.76 9.26 10.87
C GLU A 167 -13.05 10.52 11.69
N GLY A 168 -13.10 11.68 11.04
CA GLY A 168 -13.44 12.95 11.69
C GLY A 168 -14.84 12.90 12.30
N GLN A 169 -15.82 12.28 11.62
CA GLN A 169 -17.16 12.11 12.14
C GLN A 169 -17.20 11.20 13.39
N MET A 170 -16.37 10.12 13.42
CA MET A 170 -16.25 9.26 14.61
C MET A 170 -15.75 10.04 15.82
N ILE A 171 -14.83 11.00 15.64
CA ILE A 171 -14.34 11.85 16.72
C ILE A 171 -15.44 12.81 17.21
N VAL A 172 -16.13 13.47 16.29
CA VAL A 172 -17.23 14.40 16.64
C VAL A 172 -18.34 13.65 17.40
N ASP A 173 -18.76 12.48 16.91
CA ASP A 173 -19.83 11.70 17.53
C ASP A 173 -19.37 11.09 18.86
N GLY A 174 -18.13 10.62 18.95
CA GLY A 174 -17.54 10.11 20.18
C GLY A 174 -17.48 11.16 21.28
N LEU A 175 -17.06 12.39 20.96
CA LEU A 175 -17.06 13.52 21.92
C LEU A 175 -18.48 13.82 22.41
N LYS A 176 -19.46 13.93 21.51
CA LYS A 176 -20.85 14.17 21.86
C LYS A 176 -21.41 13.05 22.76
N ALA A 177 -21.12 11.79 22.44
CA ALA A 177 -21.53 10.63 23.23
C ALA A 177 -20.90 10.63 24.64
N ALA A 178 -19.69 11.16 24.76
CA ALA A 178 -19.00 11.39 26.06
C ALA A 178 -19.47 12.64 26.81
N GLY A 179 -20.48 13.37 26.29
CA GLY A 179 -20.98 14.62 26.90
C GLY A 179 -19.99 15.79 26.80
N LYS A 180 -19.04 15.74 25.86
CA LYS A 180 -18.06 16.79 25.62
C LYS A 180 -18.53 17.70 24.48
N ASP A 181 -18.30 19.02 24.65
CA ASP A 181 -18.49 19.98 23.56
C ASP A 181 -17.29 19.90 22.59
N PRO A 182 -17.52 19.53 21.31
CA PRO A 182 -16.46 19.47 20.33
C PRO A 182 -15.63 20.75 20.21
N ALA A 183 -16.25 21.92 20.32
CA ALA A 183 -15.58 23.19 20.13
C ALA A 183 -14.53 23.54 21.23
N THR A 184 -14.65 22.91 22.40
CA THR A 184 -13.72 23.12 23.53
C THR A 184 -12.85 21.90 23.83
N ALA A 185 -13.09 20.78 23.14
CA ALA A 185 -12.37 19.54 23.35
C ALA A 185 -10.90 19.62 22.94
N LYS A 186 -10.04 19.01 23.74
CA LYS A 186 -8.62 18.82 23.41
C LYS A 186 -8.46 17.58 22.55
N VAL A 187 -8.31 17.76 21.26
CA VAL A 187 -8.14 16.66 20.29
C VAL A 187 -6.71 16.64 19.77
N VAL A 188 -6.04 15.50 19.87
CA VAL A 188 -4.73 15.28 19.25
C VAL A 188 -4.93 14.65 17.88
N TYR A 189 -4.21 15.16 16.87
CA TYR A 189 -4.25 14.65 15.51
C TYR A 189 -3.01 13.77 15.26
N MET A 190 -3.24 12.49 14.97
CA MET A 190 -2.20 11.50 14.71
C MET A 190 -2.30 11.02 13.26
N GLY A 191 -1.74 11.81 12.35
CA GLY A 191 -1.78 11.56 10.91
C GLY A 191 -0.89 10.42 10.44
N GLY A 192 -1.02 10.07 9.14
CA GLY A 192 -0.12 9.16 8.43
C GLY A 192 1.15 9.85 7.95
N ASP A 193 2.08 9.08 7.37
CA ASP A 193 3.35 9.60 6.85
C ASP A 193 3.09 10.64 5.73
N PRO A 194 3.60 11.86 5.84
CA PRO A 194 3.37 12.91 4.85
C PRO A 194 3.97 12.62 3.47
N ALA A 195 4.86 11.64 3.35
CA ALA A 195 5.34 11.16 2.05
C ALA A 195 4.30 10.31 1.30
N ASP A 196 3.24 9.86 1.99
CA ASP A 196 2.11 9.17 1.36
C ASP A 196 1.01 10.18 0.98
N GLY A 197 0.72 10.31 -0.30
CA GLY A 197 -0.33 11.22 -0.78
C GLY A 197 -1.73 10.94 -0.23
N ASN A 198 -2.01 9.71 0.22
CA ASN A 198 -3.27 9.39 0.90
C ASN A 198 -3.36 10.00 2.28
N ALA A 199 -2.24 10.11 3.01
CA ALA A 199 -2.23 10.71 4.35
C ALA A 199 -2.78 12.14 4.33
N LEU A 200 -2.46 12.91 3.27
CA LEU A 200 -3.02 14.25 3.08
C LEU A 200 -4.53 14.22 2.84
N LEU A 201 -5.02 13.28 2.01
CA LEU A 201 -6.45 13.16 1.71
C LEU A 201 -7.25 12.75 2.97
N PHE A 202 -6.70 11.85 3.80
CA PHE A 202 -7.32 11.49 5.08
C PHE A 202 -7.36 12.70 6.02
N HIS A 203 -6.25 13.40 6.15
CA HIS A 203 -6.16 14.60 6.98
C HIS A 203 -7.16 15.67 6.54
N ASP A 204 -7.18 16.03 5.26
CA ASP A 204 -8.08 17.06 4.73
C ASP A 204 -9.55 16.69 4.95
N GLY A 205 -9.90 15.42 4.72
CA GLY A 205 -11.25 14.91 4.96
C GLY A 205 -11.65 14.98 6.44
N ALA A 206 -10.78 14.56 7.34
CA ALA A 206 -11.01 14.58 8.78
C ALA A 206 -11.10 16.03 9.32
N VAL A 207 -10.16 16.88 8.92
CA VAL A 207 -10.12 18.30 9.31
C VAL A 207 -11.35 19.05 8.83
N ALA A 208 -11.84 18.78 7.62
CA ALA A 208 -13.06 19.42 7.12
C ALA A 208 -14.26 19.15 8.04
N VAL A 209 -14.45 17.90 8.49
CA VAL A 209 -15.54 17.53 9.40
C VAL A 209 -15.31 18.07 10.80
N MET A 210 -14.11 17.89 11.35
CA MET A 210 -13.80 18.30 12.72
C MET A 210 -13.83 19.82 12.88
N SER A 211 -13.30 20.58 11.91
CA SER A 211 -13.34 22.04 11.93
C SER A 211 -14.77 22.58 11.80
N ALA A 212 -15.63 21.94 11.01
CA ALA A 212 -17.06 22.31 10.93
C ALA A 212 -17.78 22.12 12.28
N ALA A 213 -17.30 21.22 13.14
CA ALA A 213 -17.76 21.03 14.51
C ALA A 213 -17.04 21.94 15.54
N GLY A 214 -16.16 22.85 15.09
CA GLY A 214 -15.41 23.77 15.94
C GLY A 214 -14.11 23.18 16.53
N ILE A 215 -13.76 21.93 16.22
CA ILE A 215 -12.54 21.28 16.74
C ILE A 215 -11.31 21.90 16.09
N LYS A 216 -10.32 22.19 16.92
CA LYS A 216 -8.96 22.57 16.50
C LYS A 216 -7.96 21.58 17.13
N PRO A 217 -6.85 21.24 16.44
CA PRO A 217 -5.86 20.37 17.05
C PRO A 217 -5.25 21.02 18.30
N ALA A 218 -5.28 20.30 19.42
CA ALA A 218 -4.55 20.67 20.62
C ALA A 218 -3.05 20.36 20.48
N ALA A 219 -2.73 19.31 19.72
CA ALA A 219 -1.41 18.94 19.25
C ALA A 219 -1.54 18.13 17.96
N GLU A 220 -0.55 18.28 17.08
CA GLU A 220 -0.46 17.56 15.81
C GLU A 220 1.00 17.25 15.50
N PRO A 221 1.55 16.16 16.05
CA PRO A 221 2.90 15.72 15.73
C PRO A 221 3.00 15.20 14.29
N THR A 222 4.22 15.18 13.74
CA THR A 222 4.48 14.66 12.41
C THR A 222 3.92 13.23 12.27
N GLY A 223 3.10 13.01 11.27
CA GLY A 223 2.47 11.74 11.00
C GLY A 223 3.47 10.65 10.60
N VAL A 224 3.10 9.41 10.85
CA VAL A 224 3.92 8.21 10.53
C VAL A 224 3.02 7.03 10.19
N TRP A 225 3.55 6.04 9.45
CA TRP A 225 2.93 4.73 9.31
C TRP A 225 3.69 3.66 10.12
N ASP A 226 3.67 3.81 11.46
CA ASP A 226 4.37 2.91 12.39
C ASP A 226 3.75 3.05 13.78
N GLY A 227 3.15 1.98 14.29
CA GLY A 227 2.44 2.01 15.58
C GLY A 227 3.34 2.34 16.79
N ALA A 228 4.61 1.90 16.78
CA ALA A 228 5.54 2.19 17.87
C ALA A 228 5.99 3.65 17.87
N LYS A 229 6.26 4.20 16.68
CA LYS A 229 6.56 5.64 16.54
C LYS A 229 5.33 6.49 16.85
N SER A 230 4.14 6.05 16.42
CA SER A 230 2.88 6.71 16.76
C SER A 230 2.67 6.77 18.28
N ALA A 231 2.93 5.66 19.00
CA ALA A 231 2.89 5.64 20.46
C ALA A 231 3.83 6.67 21.07
N THR A 232 5.08 6.74 20.59
CA THR A 232 6.09 7.72 21.07
C THR A 232 5.65 9.15 20.81
N ASN A 233 5.19 9.45 19.60
CA ASN A 233 4.73 10.79 19.22
C ASN A 233 3.50 11.21 20.04
N PHE A 234 2.57 10.28 20.27
CA PHE A 234 1.41 10.55 21.10
C PHE A 234 1.76 10.75 22.58
N GLU A 235 2.69 9.97 23.15
CA GLU A 235 3.14 10.13 24.54
C GLU A 235 3.77 11.52 24.76
N GLN A 236 4.55 12.02 23.79
CA GLN A 236 5.10 13.38 23.81
C GLN A 236 4.00 14.45 23.73
N ALA A 237 3.04 14.28 22.81
CA ALA A 237 1.89 15.18 22.69
C ALA A 237 1.05 15.20 23.97
N LEU A 238 0.73 14.03 24.53
CA LEU A 238 -0.02 13.92 25.79
C LEU A 238 0.71 14.59 26.96
N THR A 239 2.03 14.41 27.05
CA THR A 239 2.87 15.06 28.06
C THR A 239 2.82 16.60 27.92
N SER A 240 2.93 17.13 26.69
CA SER A 240 2.86 18.56 26.44
C SER A 240 1.51 19.19 26.82
N LEU A 241 0.45 18.38 26.80
CA LEU A 241 -0.92 18.78 27.21
C LEU A 241 -1.18 18.56 28.72
N GLY A 242 -0.16 18.22 29.50
CA GLY A 242 -0.28 17.95 30.94
C GLY A 242 -1.11 16.70 31.24
N GLY A 243 -1.02 15.68 30.39
CA GLY A 243 -1.75 14.41 30.52
C GLY A 243 -3.25 14.50 30.23
N LYS A 244 -3.74 15.54 29.56
CA LYS A 244 -5.16 15.80 29.32
C LYS A 244 -5.49 15.81 27.84
N VAL A 245 -6.31 14.87 27.42
CA VAL A 245 -6.85 14.75 26.04
C VAL A 245 -8.32 14.34 26.13
N ASP A 246 -9.15 14.81 25.22
CA ASP A 246 -10.59 14.49 25.16
C ASP A 246 -10.92 13.55 24.01
N ALA A 247 -10.12 13.52 22.93
CA ALA A 247 -10.21 12.56 21.84
C ALA A 247 -8.90 12.53 21.04
N VAL A 248 -8.70 11.47 20.26
CA VAL A 248 -7.55 11.34 19.35
C VAL A 248 -8.03 10.92 17.97
N TRP A 249 -7.89 11.82 16.98
CA TRP A 249 -8.00 11.40 15.60
C TRP A 249 -6.75 10.65 15.20
N VAL A 250 -6.91 9.41 14.72
CA VAL A 250 -5.80 8.54 14.31
C VAL A 250 -6.07 7.97 12.94
N ALA A 251 -5.13 8.15 12.02
CA ALA A 251 -5.29 7.87 10.61
C ALA A 251 -5.29 6.37 10.22
N ASN A 252 -4.99 5.43 11.12
CA ASN A 252 -5.27 4.00 10.90
C ASN A 252 -5.20 3.17 12.19
N ASP A 253 -5.66 1.92 12.13
CA ASP A 253 -5.72 1.00 13.27
C ASP A 253 -4.34 0.62 13.84
N THR A 254 -3.31 0.51 12.98
CA THR A 254 -1.93 0.22 13.42
C THR A 254 -1.40 1.34 14.32
N ASN A 255 -1.60 2.59 13.91
CA ASN A 255 -1.25 3.75 14.72
C ASN A 255 -2.14 3.86 15.95
N ALA A 256 -3.46 3.57 15.81
CA ALA A 256 -4.41 3.59 16.92
C ALA A 256 -4.03 2.59 18.01
N ALA A 257 -3.54 1.40 17.67
CA ALA A 257 -3.06 0.44 18.66
C ALA A 257 -1.89 1.00 19.50
N GLY A 258 -0.98 1.75 18.86
CA GLY A 258 0.09 2.47 19.57
C GLY A 258 -0.44 3.55 20.50
N VAL A 259 -1.36 4.39 20.03
CA VAL A 259 -2.03 5.43 20.82
C VAL A 259 -2.78 4.84 22.00
N ILE A 260 -3.56 3.79 21.78
CA ILE A 260 -4.35 3.09 22.82
C ILE A 260 -3.43 2.53 23.91
N THR A 261 -2.26 2.00 23.56
CA THR A 261 -1.28 1.52 24.55
C THR A 261 -0.88 2.62 25.52
N ILE A 262 -0.68 3.85 25.03
CA ILE A 262 -0.33 5.01 25.87
C ILE A 262 -1.55 5.49 26.68
N LEU A 263 -2.74 5.50 26.09
CA LEU A 263 -3.99 5.82 26.80
C LEU A 263 -4.22 4.86 27.96
N ASP A 264 -4.11 3.55 27.74
CA ASP A 264 -4.26 2.50 28.73
C ASP A 264 -3.24 2.67 29.90
N LYS A 265 -1.97 2.95 29.55
CA LYS A 265 -0.90 3.22 30.53
C LYS A 265 -1.22 4.41 31.46
N ASN A 266 -1.95 5.39 30.95
CA ASN A 266 -2.33 6.60 31.69
C ASN A 266 -3.75 6.53 32.28
N GLY A 267 -4.45 5.39 32.17
CA GLY A 267 -5.82 5.21 32.66
C GLY A 267 -6.85 6.10 31.95
N LEU A 268 -6.60 6.43 30.71
CA LEU A 268 -7.46 7.30 29.89
C LEU A 268 -8.32 6.47 28.95
N THR A 269 -9.62 6.80 28.88
CA THR A 269 -10.55 6.26 27.90
C THR A 269 -11.21 7.43 27.20
N VAL A 270 -10.89 7.63 25.93
CA VAL A 270 -11.36 8.74 25.10
C VAL A 270 -11.71 8.21 23.69
N PRO A 271 -12.54 8.90 22.91
CA PRO A 271 -12.77 8.58 21.51
C PRO A 271 -11.46 8.50 20.71
N VAL A 272 -11.29 7.41 19.97
CA VAL A 272 -10.16 7.15 19.07
C VAL A 272 -10.70 6.67 17.74
N SER A 273 -10.30 7.29 16.63
CA SER A 273 -10.61 6.82 15.28
C SER A 273 -9.61 5.78 14.77
N GLY A 274 -9.88 5.21 13.61
CA GLY A 274 -8.97 4.36 12.86
C GLY A 274 -9.53 4.00 11.50
N GLN A 275 -8.74 3.34 10.68
CA GLN A 275 -9.13 2.76 9.39
C GLN A 275 -8.40 1.44 9.15
N ASP A 276 -8.82 0.73 8.13
CA ASP A 276 -8.42 -0.58 7.60
C ASP A 276 -9.25 -1.75 8.13
N ALA A 277 -10.02 -1.60 9.21
CA ALA A 277 -10.75 -2.69 9.86
C ALA A 277 -9.83 -3.91 10.13
N SER A 278 -8.61 -3.63 10.60
CA SER A 278 -7.67 -4.68 10.99
C SER A 278 -8.21 -5.51 12.14
N VAL A 279 -7.74 -6.76 12.30
CA VAL A 279 -8.17 -7.61 13.42
C VAL A 279 -8.01 -6.89 14.76
N ALA A 280 -6.87 -6.22 14.98
CA ALA A 280 -6.63 -5.46 16.21
C ALA A 280 -7.57 -4.24 16.34
N GLY A 281 -7.84 -3.53 15.23
CA GLY A 281 -8.80 -2.43 15.19
C GLY A 281 -10.21 -2.89 15.52
N LEU A 282 -10.67 -3.99 14.90
CA LEU A 282 -11.99 -4.57 15.18
C LEU A 282 -12.13 -5.03 16.64
N GLN A 283 -11.07 -5.61 17.22
CA GLN A 283 -11.02 -5.94 18.64
C GLN A 283 -11.13 -4.70 19.53
N ASN A 284 -10.37 -3.62 19.20
CA ASN A 284 -10.44 -2.35 19.94
C ASN A 284 -11.82 -1.71 19.84
N VAL A 285 -12.46 -1.77 18.68
CA VAL A 285 -13.85 -1.29 18.48
C VAL A 285 -14.83 -2.08 19.35
N LEU A 286 -14.75 -3.41 19.36
CA LEU A 286 -15.61 -4.27 20.19
C LEU A 286 -15.40 -4.03 21.69
N LEU A 287 -14.16 -3.74 22.12
CA LEU A 287 -13.81 -3.43 23.51
C LEU A 287 -14.09 -1.98 23.90
N GLY A 288 -14.54 -1.13 22.98
CA GLY A 288 -14.82 0.29 23.21
C GLY A 288 -13.56 1.16 23.38
N LYS A 289 -12.39 0.66 22.94
CA LYS A 289 -11.13 1.40 22.93
C LYS A 289 -10.95 2.26 21.69
N GLN A 290 -11.60 1.91 20.58
CA GLN A 290 -11.82 2.74 19.40
C GLN A 290 -13.31 3.02 19.25
N THR A 291 -13.67 4.23 18.85
CA THR A 291 -15.05 4.62 18.53
C THR A 291 -15.55 3.85 17.32
N GLY A 292 -14.66 3.62 16.36
CA GLY A 292 -14.90 2.88 15.14
C GLY A 292 -13.63 2.78 14.31
N THR A 293 -13.74 2.06 13.20
CA THR A 293 -12.71 2.01 12.15
C THR A 293 -13.37 2.22 10.80
N VAL A 294 -12.65 2.80 9.84
CA VAL A 294 -13.12 2.89 8.46
C VAL A 294 -12.73 1.61 7.73
N TYR A 295 -13.73 0.83 7.36
CA TYR A 295 -13.54 -0.39 6.59
C TYR A 295 -13.28 -0.04 5.14
N LYS A 296 -12.09 -0.38 4.72
CA LYS A 296 -11.64 -0.40 3.32
C LYS A 296 -11.71 -1.84 2.84
N GLN A 297 -12.75 -2.19 2.08
CA GLN A 297 -12.93 -3.55 1.59
C GLN A 297 -11.87 -3.89 0.53
N VAL A 298 -10.76 -4.48 0.99
CA VAL A 298 -9.58 -4.78 0.16
C VAL A 298 -9.91 -5.69 -1.02
N SER A 299 -10.83 -6.63 -0.82
CA SER A 299 -11.30 -7.52 -1.91
C SER A 299 -11.87 -6.76 -3.11
N LEU A 300 -12.58 -5.65 -2.88
CA LEU A 300 -13.12 -4.80 -3.95
C LEU A 300 -12.02 -3.99 -4.64
N GLU A 301 -11.07 -3.46 -3.89
CA GLU A 301 -9.94 -2.71 -4.45
C GLU A 301 -9.04 -3.62 -5.29
N ALA A 302 -8.65 -4.76 -4.73
CA ALA A 302 -7.84 -5.76 -5.43
C ALA A 302 -8.54 -6.27 -6.70
N LYS A 303 -9.87 -6.48 -6.62
CA LYS A 303 -10.67 -6.86 -7.79
C LYS A 303 -10.65 -5.75 -8.85
N ALA A 304 -10.88 -4.51 -8.49
CA ALA A 304 -10.87 -3.40 -9.43
C ALA A 304 -9.51 -3.23 -10.12
N ALA A 305 -8.41 -3.33 -9.35
CA ALA A 305 -7.06 -3.25 -9.89
C ALA A 305 -6.72 -4.43 -10.80
N SER A 306 -7.07 -5.65 -10.40
CA SER A 306 -6.80 -6.83 -11.21
C SER A 306 -7.66 -6.89 -12.49
N ASP A 307 -8.93 -6.53 -12.42
CA ASP A 307 -9.80 -6.44 -13.62
C ASP A 307 -9.24 -5.44 -14.63
N LEU A 308 -8.78 -4.27 -14.16
CA LEU A 308 -8.14 -3.25 -14.97
C LEU A 308 -6.83 -3.78 -15.60
N ALA A 309 -5.97 -4.40 -14.78
CA ALA A 309 -4.71 -4.97 -15.23
C ALA A 309 -4.90 -6.10 -16.26
N ILE A 310 -5.90 -6.97 -16.05
CA ILE A 310 -6.25 -8.05 -16.98
C ILE A 310 -6.72 -7.51 -18.34
N GLN A 311 -7.49 -6.42 -18.35
CA GLN A 311 -7.88 -5.77 -19.60
C GLN A 311 -6.63 -5.24 -20.34
N LEU A 312 -5.70 -4.60 -19.64
CA LEU A 312 -4.44 -4.10 -20.19
C LEU A 312 -3.56 -5.25 -20.73
N LEU A 313 -3.45 -6.36 -20.00
CA LEU A 313 -2.72 -7.57 -20.43
C LEU A 313 -3.32 -8.19 -21.70
N LYS A 314 -4.63 -8.06 -21.90
CA LYS A 314 -5.35 -8.47 -23.12
C LYS A 314 -5.25 -7.47 -24.26
N GLY A 315 -4.46 -6.37 -24.09
CA GLY A 315 -4.32 -5.30 -25.09
C GLY A 315 -5.57 -4.42 -25.25
N GLN A 316 -6.49 -4.46 -24.29
CA GLN A 316 -7.70 -3.65 -24.30
C GLN A 316 -7.39 -2.25 -23.76
N LYS A 317 -8.23 -1.27 -24.10
CA LYS A 317 -8.17 0.08 -23.53
C LYS A 317 -9.32 0.23 -22.53
N PRO A 318 -9.06 0.16 -21.21
CA PRO A 318 -10.09 0.32 -20.21
C PRO A 318 -10.73 1.72 -20.27
N SER A 319 -12.06 1.79 -20.10
CA SER A 319 -12.78 3.04 -19.97
C SER A 319 -13.08 3.30 -18.50
N VAL A 320 -12.56 4.41 -17.96
CA VAL A 320 -12.79 4.86 -16.59
C VAL A 320 -13.34 6.27 -16.65
N SER A 321 -14.52 6.48 -16.06
CA SER A 321 -15.27 7.75 -16.16
C SER A 321 -14.86 8.82 -15.15
N THR A 322 -14.21 8.41 -14.05
CA THR A 322 -13.75 9.30 -12.97
C THR A 322 -12.26 9.56 -13.09
N SER A 323 -11.81 10.69 -12.55
CA SER A 323 -10.40 11.07 -12.60
C SER A 323 -9.96 11.71 -11.27
N LEU A 324 -8.69 11.48 -10.92
CA LEU A 324 -8.01 12.18 -9.82
C LEU A 324 -6.59 12.53 -10.27
N TYR A 325 -6.13 13.73 -9.94
CA TYR A 325 -4.80 14.23 -10.32
C TYR A 325 -4.52 14.14 -11.83
N GLY A 326 -5.58 14.29 -12.67
CA GLY A 326 -5.48 14.30 -14.14
C GLY A 326 -5.40 12.94 -14.82
N LYS A 327 -5.59 11.84 -14.10
CA LYS A 327 -5.61 10.47 -14.67
C LYS A 327 -6.88 9.71 -14.28
N PRO A 328 -7.24 8.66 -15.07
CA PRO A 328 -8.36 7.78 -14.73
C PRO A 328 -8.24 7.20 -13.34
N PHE A 329 -9.30 7.30 -12.53
CA PHE A 329 -9.35 6.89 -11.14
C PHE A 329 -10.56 6.01 -10.85
N ILE A 330 -10.33 4.83 -10.29
CA ILE A 330 -11.39 3.95 -9.78
C ILE A 330 -11.39 4.09 -8.26
N ALA A 331 -12.46 4.70 -7.72
CA ALA A 331 -12.65 4.90 -6.30
C ALA A 331 -13.55 3.81 -5.71
N VAL A 332 -13.05 3.05 -4.75
CA VAL A 332 -13.84 2.14 -3.92
C VAL A 332 -14.42 2.93 -2.74
N THR A 333 -15.70 2.72 -2.45
CA THR A 333 -16.37 3.44 -1.36
C THR A 333 -16.01 2.85 0.00
N PRO A 334 -15.41 3.62 0.91
CA PRO A 334 -15.17 3.18 2.29
C PRO A 334 -16.45 3.24 3.14
N VAL A 335 -16.49 2.44 4.22
CA VAL A 335 -17.64 2.35 5.14
C VAL A 335 -17.17 2.47 6.58
N ALA A 336 -17.89 3.25 7.39
CA ALA A 336 -17.65 3.29 8.83
C ALA A 336 -18.14 2.01 9.50
N VAL A 337 -17.33 1.45 10.40
CA VAL A 337 -17.63 0.24 11.18
C VAL A 337 -17.50 0.58 12.66
N GLY A 338 -18.64 0.60 13.34
CA GLY A 338 -18.73 0.57 14.79
C GLY A 338 -18.95 -0.86 15.31
N PRO A 339 -19.14 -1.05 16.62
CA PRO A 339 -19.26 -2.38 17.22
C PRO A 339 -20.35 -3.26 16.58
N ALA A 340 -21.49 -2.69 16.21
CA ALA A 340 -22.62 -3.42 15.62
C ALA A 340 -22.40 -3.84 14.15
N GLN A 341 -21.40 -3.27 13.47
CA GLN A 341 -21.09 -3.55 12.07
C GLN A 341 -19.87 -4.45 11.88
N VAL A 342 -19.20 -4.88 12.96
CA VAL A 342 -18.00 -5.74 12.86
C VAL A 342 -18.27 -7.03 12.10
N GLU A 343 -19.44 -7.65 12.29
CA GLU A 343 -19.84 -8.87 11.57
C GLU A 343 -19.86 -8.68 10.04
N THR A 344 -20.08 -7.45 9.55
CA THR A 344 -20.05 -7.17 8.10
C THR A 344 -18.66 -7.44 7.51
N VAL A 345 -17.59 -7.15 8.23
CA VAL A 345 -16.20 -7.39 7.78
C VAL A 345 -15.92 -8.90 7.69
N VAL A 346 -16.45 -9.67 8.64
CA VAL A 346 -16.38 -11.15 8.64
C VAL A 346 -17.18 -11.73 7.48
N THR A 347 -18.42 -11.30 7.31
CA THR A 347 -19.31 -11.76 6.24
C THR A 347 -18.74 -11.48 4.86
N ASN A 348 -18.04 -10.36 4.68
CA ASN A 348 -17.36 -10.02 3.43
C ASN A 348 -16.05 -10.83 3.20
N GLY A 349 -15.59 -11.59 4.19
CA GLY A 349 -14.40 -12.45 4.09
C GLY A 349 -13.06 -11.73 4.29
N ASP A 350 -13.06 -10.45 4.70
CA ASP A 350 -11.83 -9.67 4.91
C ASP A 350 -11.26 -9.85 6.34
N ALA A 351 -12.01 -10.51 7.25
CA ALA A 351 -11.53 -10.96 8.55
C ALA A 351 -12.21 -12.28 8.94
N LYS A 352 -11.58 -13.02 9.85
CA LYS A 352 -12.18 -14.25 10.42
C LYS A 352 -12.65 -13.98 11.85
N ALA A 353 -13.87 -14.43 12.17
CA ALA A 353 -14.38 -14.32 13.54
C ALA A 353 -13.45 -14.99 14.57
N SER A 354 -12.80 -16.12 14.22
CA SER A 354 -11.82 -16.79 15.07
C SER A 354 -10.62 -15.91 15.45
N ASP A 355 -10.21 -15.01 14.57
CA ASP A 355 -9.06 -14.14 14.79
C ASP A 355 -9.46 -12.91 15.64
N ILE A 356 -10.71 -12.44 15.48
CA ILE A 356 -11.27 -11.32 16.23
C ILE A 356 -11.68 -11.76 17.62
N CYS A 357 -12.45 -12.86 17.74
CA CYS A 357 -13.14 -13.28 18.96
C CYS A 357 -12.24 -14.13 19.86
N THR A 358 -11.05 -13.61 20.20
CA THR A 358 -10.18 -14.23 21.21
C THR A 358 -10.82 -14.24 22.59
N ALA A 359 -10.26 -14.97 23.54
CA ALA A 359 -10.79 -15.06 24.92
C ALA A 359 -11.04 -13.67 25.54
N ALA A 360 -10.19 -12.67 25.24
CA ALA A 360 -10.33 -11.31 25.75
C ALA A 360 -11.51 -10.54 25.15
N VAL A 361 -11.96 -10.91 23.95
CA VAL A 361 -12.99 -10.21 23.16
C VAL A 361 -14.29 -11.01 23.06
N ALA A 362 -14.28 -12.29 23.48
CA ALA A 362 -15.40 -13.22 23.29
C ALA A 362 -16.76 -12.68 23.80
N ALA A 363 -16.78 -12.04 24.97
CA ALA A 363 -18.02 -11.46 25.51
C ALA A 363 -18.57 -10.32 24.64
N ALA A 364 -17.68 -9.49 24.06
CA ALA A 364 -18.06 -8.42 23.15
C ALA A 364 -18.52 -8.98 21.80
N CYS A 365 -17.84 -10.01 21.26
CA CYS A 365 -18.30 -10.72 20.07
C CYS A 365 -19.73 -11.28 20.24
N ALA A 366 -19.98 -11.96 21.36
CA ALA A 366 -21.33 -12.50 21.67
C ALA A 366 -22.37 -11.37 21.74
N LYS A 367 -22.03 -10.25 22.38
CA LYS A 367 -22.91 -9.06 22.52
C LYS A 367 -23.30 -8.47 21.17
N TYR A 368 -22.36 -8.41 20.24
CA TYR A 368 -22.56 -7.76 18.93
C TYR A 368 -22.83 -8.76 17.78
N GLY A 369 -22.91 -10.05 18.08
CA GLY A 369 -23.30 -11.08 17.11
C GLY A 369 -22.22 -11.45 16.10
N VAL A 370 -20.94 -11.24 16.43
CA VAL A 370 -19.80 -11.62 15.59
C VAL A 370 -19.61 -13.14 15.64
N LYS A 371 -19.69 -13.85 14.48
CA LYS A 371 -19.71 -15.32 14.37
C LYS A 371 -18.72 -15.83 13.31
#